data_9e06fd02240f36306bcd7738df39193c
#
_entry.id   9e06fd02240f36306bcd7738df39193c
#
_cell.length_a   1.000
_cell.length_b   1.000
_cell.length_c   1.000
_cell.angle_alpha   90.00
_cell.angle_beta   90.00
_cell.angle_gamma   90.00
#
_symmetry.space_group_name_H-M   'P 1'
#
loop_
_entity.id
_entity.type
_entity.pdbx_description
1 polymer ?
#
loop_
_entity_poly.entity_id
_entity_poly.type
_entity_poly.pdbx_seq_one_letter_code
_entity_poly.pdbx_strand_id
1 'polypeptide(L)'
;MRCLICLVASAVVGALSLSSAPPAAAEDFAITAPVPTLEELNAQIQLLVASQAPDYVKAAQLEGGPRAVIVPKMVYRLGIFRAPKGSAVVTGPETHDGTSHTAVINGSRQGQPTLQIPAEWRYIDGQWKLASKSMCNGISTLGLPIPCNFQ
;
A
#
# COMPACT_ATOMS: atom_id res chain seq x y z
N MET A 1 62.05 -46.11 -28.47
CA MET A 1 60.68 -45.99 -29.03
C MET A 1 59.93 -44.96 -28.25
N ARG A 2 59.58 -43.89 -28.92
CA ARG A 2 58.98 -42.67 -28.29
C ARG A 2 57.47 -42.79 -28.30
N CYS A 3 56.84 -42.64 -27.12
CA CYS A 3 55.39 -42.54 -27.00
C CYS A 3 55.07 -41.11 -26.69
N LEU A 4 54.41 -40.43 -27.62
CA LEU A 4 53.93 -39.08 -27.52
C LEU A 4 52.59 -39.09 -26.66
N ILE A 5 52.57 -38.33 -25.60
CA ILE A 5 51.38 -38.11 -24.82
C ILE A 5 50.70 -36.82 -25.34
N CYS A 6 49.51 -36.97 -25.96
CA CYS A 6 48.69 -35.84 -26.35
C CYS A 6 47.87 -35.37 -25.12
N LEU A 7 48.17 -34.17 -24.64
CA LEU A 7 47.36 -33.45 -23.66
C LEU A 7 46.21 -32.73 -24.39
N VAL A 8 45.00 -33.19 -24.16
CA VAL A 8 43.78 -32.50 -24.60
C VAL A 8 43.34 -31.57 -23.49
N ALA A 9 43.52 -30.28 -23.69
CA ALA A 9 42.99 -29.24 -22.79
C ALA A 9 41.51 -28.98 -23.13
N SER A 10 40.62 -29.45 -22.28
CA SER A 10 39.17 -29.11 -22.39
C SER A 10 38.90 -27.78 -21.70
N ALA A 11 38.63 -26.74 -22.50
CA ALA A 11 38.15 -25.46 -22.02
C ALA A 11 36.66 -25.58 -21.69
N VAL A 12 36.31 -25.53 -20.40
CA VAL A 12 34.93 -25.42 -19.93
C VAL A 12 34.53 -23.95 -20.01
N VAL A 13 33.75 -23.60 -21.02
CA VAL A 13 33.10 -22.29 -21.10
C VAL A 13 31.89 -22.34 -20.19
N GLY A 14 32.01 -21.76 -18.99
CA GLY A 14 30.90 -21.56 -18.07
C GLY A 14 29.97 -20.45 -18.60
N ALA A 15 28.83 -20.82 -19.15
CA ALA A 15 27.76 -19.88 -19.45
C ALA A 15 27.14 -19.40 -18.15
N LEU A 16 27.43 -18.16 -17.76
CA LEU A 16 26.70 -17.45 -16.69
C LEU A 16 25.31 -17.14 -17.20
N SER A 17 24.37 -18.01 -16.89
CA SER A 17 22.94 -17.73 -17.08
C SER A 17 22.53 -16.66 -16.06
N LEU A 18 22.42 -15.42 -16.52
CA LEU A 18 21.74 -14.36 -15.80
C LEU A 18 20.25 -14.73 -15.74
N SER A 19 19.85 -15.43 -14.69
CA SER A 19 18.44 -15.61 -14.34
C SER A 19 17.91 -14.24 -13.94
N SER A 20 17.30 -13.50 -14.87
CA SER A 20 16.43 -12.39 -14.54
C SER A 20 15.23 -12.98 -13.81
N ALA A 21 15.20 -12.82 -12.47
CA ALA A 21 14.01 -13.12 -11.71
C ALA A 21 12.87 -12.27 -12.29
N PRO A 22 11.67 -12.86 -12.55
CA PRO A 22 10.51 -12.07 -12.92
C PRO A 22 10.28 -11.02 -11.84
N PRO A 23 9.85 -9.79 -12.20
CA PRO A 23 9.45 -8.81 -11.20
C PRO A 23 8.43 -9.49 -10.31
N ALA A 24 8.65 -9.45 -8.98
CA ALA A 24 7.68 -9.95 -8.02
C ALA A 24 6.34 -9.33 -8.40
N ALA A 25 5.37 -10.15 -8.80
CA ALA A 25 3.99 -9.72 -8.96
C ALA A 25 3.65 -9.03 -7.64
N ALA A 26 3.11 -7.80 -7.70
CA ALA A 26 2.61 -7.13 -6.51
C ALA A 26 1.61 -8.13 -5.89
N GLU A 27 2.01 -8.76 -4.78
CA GLU A 27 1.15 -9.71 -4.09
C GLU A 27 -0.15 -8.96 -3.80
N ASP A 28 -1.28 -9.61 -4.05
CA ASP A 28 -2.59 -9.05 -3.77
C ASP A 28 -2.69 -8.80 -2.27
N PHE A 29 -2.36 -7.58 -1.85
CA PHE A 29 -2.46 -7.18 -0.47
C PHE A 29 -3.94 -7.21 -0.08
N ALA A 30 -4.28 -7.98 0.94
CA ALA A 30 -5.64 -8.05 1.47
C ALA A 30 -5.61 -8.36 2.97
N ILE A 31 -6.39 -7.62 3.74
CA ILE A 31 -6.59 -7.88 5.16
C ILE A 31 -7.84 -8.74 5.30
N THR A 32 -7.67 -10.03 5.57
CA THR A 32 -8.75 -11.02 5.61
C THR A 32 -9.05 -11.54 7.01
N ALA A 33 -8.24 -11.20 8.01
CA ALA A 33 -8.45 -11.60 9.39
C ALA A 33 -9.83 -11.11 9.91
N PRO A 34 -10.52 -11.86 10.78
CA PRO A 34 -11.80 -11.43 11.33
C PRO A 34 -11.75 -10.08 12.05
N VAL A 35 -10.64 -9.78 12.70
CA VAL A 35 -10.34 -8.50 13.34
C VAL A 35 -9.02 -8.01 12.78
N PRO A 36 -8.99 -6.86 12.09
CA PRO A 36 -7.74 -6.33 11.55
C PRO A 36 -6.89 -5.78 12.69
N THR A 37 -5.57 -5.89 12.55
CA THR A 37 -4.63 -5.28 13.49
C THR A 37 -4.25 -3.87 13.04
N LEU A 38 -3.81 -3.03 13.98
CA LEU A 38 -3.28 -1.68 13.64
C LEU A 38 -2.11 -1.77 12.65
N GLU A 39 -1.29 -2.81 12.73
CA GLU A 39 -0.18 -3.03 11.81
C GLU A 39 -0.66 -3.29 10.38
N GLU A 40 -1.66 -4.15 10.19
CA GLU A 40 -2.26 -4.43 8.90
C GLU A 40 -2.95 -3.19 8.32
N LEU A 41 -3.72 -2.46 9.14
CA LEU A 41 -4.36 -1.21 8.73
C LEU A 41 -3.32 -0.15 8.34
N ASN A 42 -2.22 -0.06 9.10
CA ASN A 42 -1.11 0.83 8.77
C ASN A 42 -0.46 0.46 7.45
N ALA A 43 -0.19 -0.82 7.20
CA ALA A 43 0.36 -1.30 5.93
C ALA A 43 -0.56 -0.95 4.75
N GLN A 44 -1.88 -1.08 4.93
CA GLN A 44 -2.86 -0.67 3.92
C GLN A 44 -2.80 0.84 3.64
N ILE A 45 -2.74 1.67 4.67
CA ILE A 45 -2.61 3.12 4.49
C ILE A 45 -1.29 3.48 3.78
N GLN A 46 -0.16 2.85 4.15
CA GLN A 46 1.11 3.05 3.45
C GLN A 46 1.02 2.66 1.97
N LEU A 47 0.38 1.53 1.65
CA LEU A 47 0.13 1.11 0.26
C LEU A 47 -0.68 2.15 -0.51
N LEU A 48 -1.71 2.72 0.11
CA LEU A 48 -2.59 3.70 -0.51
C LEU A 48 -1.88 5.04 -0.77
N VAL A 49 -1.22 5.60 0.24
CA VAL A 49 -0.77 7.02 0.21
C VAL A 49 0.72 7.21 0.04
N ALA A 50 1.53 6.18 0.26
CA ALA A 50 3.00 6.28 0.24
C ALA A 50 3.67 5.38 -0.81
N SER A 51 2.93 4.53 -1.52
CA SER A 51 3.46 3.62 -2.53
C SER A 51 3.02 3.97 -3.96
N GLN A 52 3.77 3.46 -4.95
CA GLN A 52 3.42 3.52 -6.37
C GLN A 52 2.61 2.28 -6.82
N ALA A 53 1.92 1.62 -5.90
CA ALA A 53 1.09 0.47 -6.25
C ALA A 53 0.13 0.82 -7.41
N PRO A 54 -0.13 -0.13 -8.33
CA PRO A 54 -1.05 0.05 -9.44
C PRO A 54 -2.46 0.43 -8.97
N ASP A 55 -3.21 1.12 -9.83
CA ASP A 55 -4.56 1.60 -9.51
C ASP A 55 -5.50 0.46 -9.09
N TYR A 56 -5.43 -0.70 -9.73
CA TYR A 56 -6.27 -1.85 -9.38
C TYR A 56 -5.97 -2.39 -7.98
N VAL A 57 -4.69 -2.39 -7.56
CA VAL A 57 -4.29 -2.78 -6.21
C VAL A 57 -4.85 -1.81 -5.18
N LYS A 58 -4.73 -0.50 -5.44
CA LYS A 58 -5.31 0.53 -4.56
C LYS A 58 -6.84 0.46 -4.53
N ALA A 59 -7.48 0.25 -5.67
CA ALA A 59 -8.94 0.12 -5.77
C ALA A 59 -9.49 -1.04 -4.93
N ALA A 60 -8.77 -2.16 -4.88
CA ALA A 60 -9.15 -3.32 -4.07
C ALA A 60 -9.19 -3.00 -2.56
N GLN A 61 -8.43 -2.01 -2.09
CA GLN A 61 -8.37 -1.58 -0.69
C GLN A 61 -9.45 -0.58 -0.30
N LEU A 62 -10.28 -0.14 -1.24
CA LEU A 62 -11.23 0.95 -1.06
C LEU A 62 -12.67 0.46 -1.25
N GLU A 63 -13.58 0.86 -0.37
CA GLU A 63 -15.02 0.59 -0.53
C GLU A 63 -15.55 1.16 -1.85
N GLY A 64 -15.14 2.37 -2.21
CA GLY A 64 -15.52 3.02 -3.47
C GLY A 64 -14.82 2.47 -4.72
N GLY A 65 -13.92 1.50 -4.57
CA GLY A 65 -13.24 0.83 -5.66
C GLY A 65 -12.48 1.79 -6.60
N PRO A 66 -12.54 1.55 -7.93
CA PRO A 66 -11.77 2.34 -8.91
C PRO A 66 -12.08 3.85 -8.88
N ARG A 67 -13.30 4.25 -8.56
CA ARG A 67 -13.69 5.66 -8.48
C ARG A 67 -12.95 6.41 -7.37
N ALA A 68 -12.66 5.70 -6.30
CA ALA A 68 -12.05 6.26 -5.10
C ALA A 68 -10.51 6.41 -5.21
N VAL A 69 -9.87 5.77 -6.18
CA VAL A 69 -8.41 5.75 -6.35
C VAL A 69 -7.82 7.15 -6.58
N ILE A 70 -8.61 8.09 -7.08
CA ILE A 70 -8.15 9.48 -7.30
C ILE A 70 -7.62 10.11 -6.00
N VAL A 71 -8.20 9.76 -4.86
CA VAL A 71 -7.81 10.33 -3.55
C VAL A 71 -6.40 9.90 -3.17
N PRO A 72 -6.09 8.61 -2.99
CA PRO A 72 -4.74 8.19 -2.64
C PRO A 72 -3.70 8.58 -3.70
N LYS A 73 -4.06 8.61 -4.99
CA LYS A 73 -3.17 9.11 -6.04
C LYS A 73 -2.80 10.58 -5.84
N MET A 74 -3.77 11.43 -5.52
CA MET A 74 -3.49 12.83 -5.25
C MET A 74 -2.64 13.01 -4.00
N VAL A 75 -2.98 12.34 -2.91
CA VAL A 75 -2.19 12.34 -1.67
C VAL A 75 -0.75 11.91 -1.93
N TYR A 76 -0.57 10.83 -2.71
CA TYR A 76 0.75 10.36 -3.13
C TYR A 76 1.53 11.41 -3.93
N ARG A 77 0.89 12.04 -4.93
CA ARG A 77 1.53 13.08 -5.77
C ARG A 77 1.95 14.30 -4.96
N LEU A 78 1.14 14.72 -4.02
CA LEU A 78 1.46 15.83 -3.11
C LEU A 78 2.58 15.45 -2.13
N GLY A 79 2.78 14.16 -1.88
CA GLY A 79 3.82 13.63 -1.00
C GLY A 79 3.60 13.94 0.47
N ILE A 80 2.39 14.37 0.84
CA ILE A 80 2.10 14.90 2.18
C ILE A 80 2.18 13.83 3.28
N PHE A 81 2.04 12.55 2.94
CA PHE A 81 2.11 11.44 3.88
C PHE A 81 3.23 10.44 3.57
N ARG A 82 4.28 10.89 2.92
CA ARG A 82 5.48 10.08 2.67
C ARG A 82 6.76 10.90 2.84
N ALA A 83 7.84 10.20 3.21
CA ALA A 83 9.15 10.82 3.33
C ALA A 83 9.58 11.48 2.03
N PRO A 84 10.33 12.61 2.09
CA PRO A 84 10.76 13.33 3.31
C PRO A 84 9.72 14.33 3.84
N LYS A 85 8.60 14.56 3.15
CA LYS A 85 7.65 15.64 3.48
C LYS A 85 6.73 15.33 4.66
N GLY A 86 6.44 14.05 4.90
CA GLY A 86 5.54 13.67 5.97
C GLY A 86 5.45 12.16 6.16
N SER A 87 4.49 11.73 6.96
CA SER A 87 4.16 10.34 7.22
C SER A 87 2.68 10.20 7.57
N ALA A 88 2.16 8.98 7.48
CA ALA A 88 0.87 8.61 8.03
C ALA A 88 1.03 7.34 8.86
N VAL A 89 0.42 7.29 10.03
CA VAL A 89 0.44 6.13 10.93
C VAL A 89 -0.95 5.90 11.50
N VAL A 90 -1.41 4.65 11.48
CA VAL A 90 -2.67 4.25 12.08
C VAL A 90 -2.44 3.92 13.56
N THR A 91 -3.27 4.51 14.44
CA THR A 91 -3.21 4.30 15.88
C THR A 91 -4.62 4.13 16.48
N GLY A 92 -4.70 3.68 17.73
CA GLY A 92 -5.94 3.73 18.50
C GLY A 92 -6.37 5.15 18.88
N PRO A 93 -7.56 5.29 19.50
CA PRO A 93 -8.38 4.16 19.95
C PRO A 93 -9.07 3.41 18.82
N GLU A 94 -9.33 2.12 19.05
CA GLU A 94 -9.98 1.23 18.09
C GLU A 94 -11.38 0.84 18.61
N THR A 95 -12.33 0.65 17.69
CA THR A 95 -13.58 -0.06 17.94
C THR A 95 -13.85 -1.07 16.85
N HIS A 96 -14.50 -2.17 17.20
CA HIS A 96 -14.82 -3.26 16.27
C HIS A 96 -16.20 -3.82 16.57
N ASP A 97 -17.02 -3.99 15.53
CA ASP A 97 -18.38 -4.56 15.65
C ASP A 97 -18.63 -5.76 14.73
N GLY A 98 -17.58 -6.39 14.21
CA GLY A 98 -17.65 -7.55 13.32
C GLY A 98 -17.65 -7.19 11.84
N THR A 99 -18.26 -6.10 11.42
CA THR A 99 -18.32 -5.65 10.01
C THR A 99 -17.71 -4.28 9.79
N SER A 100 -17.51 -3.53 10.87
CA SER A 100 -16.86 -2.23 10.89
C SER A 100 -15.74 -2.22 11.92
N HIS A 101 -14.65 -1.55 11.59
CA HIS A 101 -13.51 -1.31 12.46
C HIS A 101 -13.11 0.15 12.35
N THR A 102 -12.90 0.82 13.48
CA THR A 102 -12.47 2.22 13.50
C THR A 102 -11.11 2.38 14.15
N ALA A 103 -10.33 3.30 13.65
CA ALA A 103 -9.05 3.72 14.22
C ALA A 103 -8.75 5.17 13.80
N VAL A 104 -7.59 5.70 14.15
CA VAL A 104 -7.18 7.06 13.81
C VAL A 104 -5.96 7.05 12.90
N ILE A 105 -6.05 7.73 11.76
CA ILE A 105 -4.90 7.99 10.90
C ILE A 105 -4.26 9.29 11.37
N ASN A 106 -3.04 9.22 11.89
CA ASN A 106 -2.24 10.37 12.26
C ASN A 106 -1.33 10.75 11.09
N GLY A 107 -1.62 11.88 10.47
CA GLY A 107 -0.81 12.44 9.41
C GLY A 107 0.12 13.53 9.94
N SER A 108 1.43 13.36 9.79
CA SER A 108 2.41 14.39 10.11
C SER A 108 3.01 14.98 8.84
N ARG A 109 3.24 16.28 8.85
CA ARG A 109 3.93 17.02 7.78
C ARG A 109 4.96 17.94 8.40
N GLN A 110 6.08 18.07 7.74
CA GLN A 110 7.14 18.95 8.21
C GLN A 110 6.64 20.39 8.38
N GLY A 111 6.82 20.98 9.56
CA GLY A 111 6.40 22.34 9.88
C GLY A 111 4.89 22.54 10.07
N GLN A 112 4.11 21.47 10.16
CA GLN A 112 2.67 21.51 10.37
C GLN A 112 2.26 20.70 11.61
N PRO A 113 1.15 21.05 12.27
CA PRO A 113 0.59 20.20 13.32
C PRO A 113 0.20 18.82 12.79
N THR A 114 0.27 17.81 13.64
CA THR A 114 -0.23 16.47 13.33
C THR A 114 -1.74 16.52 13.12
N LEU A 115 -2.18 15.94 11.99
CA LEU A 115 -3.61 15.80 11.69
C LEU A 115 -4.09 14.45 12.22
N GLN A 116 -5.23 14.46 12.89
CA GLN A 116 -5.92 13.24 13.32
C GLN A 116 -7.18 13.07 12.47
N ILE A 117 -7.21 11.98 11.70
CA ILE A 117 -8.31 11.68 10.79
C ILE A 117 -8.99 10.41 11.30
N PRO A 118 -10.16 10.50 11.93
CA PRO A 118 -10.94 9.32 12.27
C PRO A 118 -11.28 8.53 11.00
N ALA A 119 -10.98 7.25 11.02
CA ALA A 119 -11.17 6.38 9.88
C ALA A 119 -11.95 5.12 10.25
N GLU A 120 -12.77 4.67 9.33
CA GLU A 120 -13.57 3.45 9.41
C GLU A 120 -13.14 2.52 8.28
N TRP A 121 -13.03 1.24 8.58
CA TRP A 121 -12.87 0.16 7.63
C TRP A 121 -14.10 -0.72 7.66
N ARG A 122 -14.47 -1.25 6.51
CA ARG A 122 -15.61 -2.16 6.37
C ARG A 122 -15.17 -3.51 5.83
N TYR A 123 -15.75 -4.57 6.38
CA TYR A 123 -15.51 -5.92 5.88
C TYR A 123 -16.42 -6.19 4.68
N ILE A 124 -15.84 -6.19 3.48
CA ILE A 124 -16.57 -6.30 2.21
C ILE A 124 -15.88 -7.36 1.35
N ASP A 125 -16.64 -8.32 0.86
CA ASP A 125 -16.15 -9.40 -0.02
C ASP A 125 -14.95 -10.16 0.58
N GLY A 126 -14.99 -10.43 1.89
CA GLY A 126 -13.96 -11.20 2.57
C GLY A 126 -12.69 -10.44 2.96
N GLN A 127 -12.68 -9.12 2.86
CA GLN A 127 -11.52 -8.29 3.22
C GLN A 127 -11.92 -6.93 3.79
N TRP A 128 -11.03 -6.34 4.58
CA TRP A 128 -11.19 -4.99 5.12
C TRP A 128 -10.82 -3.93 4.09
N LYS A 129 -11.75 -3.04 3.81
CA LYS A 129 -11.57 -1.90 2.90
C LYS A 129 -11.77 -0.59 3.62
N LEU A 130 -10.96 0.41 3.29
CA LEU A 130 -11.15 1.77 3.82
C LEU A 130 -12.49 2.32 3.31
N ALA A 131 -13.34 2.76 4.25
CA ALA A 131 -14.67 3.25 3.93
C ALA A 131 -14.64 4.55 3.13
N SER A 132 -15.58 4.71 2.20
CA SER A 132 -15.73 5.93 1.40
C SER A 132 -15.93 7.17 2.28
N LYS A 133 -16.68 7.03 3.38
CA LYS A 133 -16.88 8.10 4.36
C LYS A 133 -15.55 8.57 4.95
N SER A 134 -14.65 7.66 5.29
CA SER A 134 -13.32 7.99 5.85
C SER A 134 -12.47 8.76 4.85
N MET A 135 -12.55 8.39 3.58
CA MET A 135 -11.86 9.13 2.52
C MET A 135 -12.42 10.54 2.35
N CYS A 136 -13.75 10.72 2.45
CA CYS A 136 -14.39 12.03 2.44
C CYS A 136 -13.92 12.90 3.60
N ASN A 137 -13.83 12.33 4.79
CA ASN A 137 -13.29 13.02 5.96
C ASN A 137 -11.83 13.44 5.73
N GLY A 138 -11.02 12.55 5.16
CA GLY A 138 -9.63 12.85 4.80
C GLY A 138 -9.51 14.00 3.78
N ILE A 139 -10.33 13.97 2.72
CA ILE A 139 -10.39 15.03 1.71
C ILE A 139 -10.70 16.38 2.37
N SER A 140 -11.75 16.42 3.20
CA SER A 140 -12.16 17.63 3.91
C SER A 140 -11.09 18.13 4.86
N THR A 141 -10.50 17.24 5.67
CA THR A 141 -9.44 17.59 6.64
C THR A 141 -8.19 18.12 5.96
N LEU A 142 -7.84 17.58 4.78
CA LEU A 142 -6.68 18.00 3.99
C LEU A 142 -6.96 19.20 3.09
N GLY A 143 -8.22 19.63 2.95
CA GLY A 143 -8.62 20.70 2.04
C GLY A 143 -8.38 20.36 0.57
N LEU A 144 -8.53 19.11 0.18
CA LEU A 144 -8.31 18.67 -1.20
C LEU A 144 -9.51 19.06 -2.09
N PRO A 145 -9.28 19.57 -3.31
CA PRO A 145 -10.35 19.94 -4.24
C PRO A 145 -10.90 18.72 -5.00
N ILE A 146 -11.31 17.70 -4.27
CA ILE A 146 -11.87 16.46 -4.83
C ILE A 146 -13.31 16.34 -4.38
N PRO A 147 -14.29 16.16 -5.28
CA PRO A 147 -15.66 15.88 -4.89
C PRO A 147 -15.77 14.51 -4.21
N CYS A 148 -16.54 14.44 -3.13
CA CYS A 148 -16.76 13.20 -2.41
C CYS A 148 -18.03 12.49 -2.88
N ASN A 149 -17.90 11.68 -3.94
CA ASN A 149 -19.01 10.95 -4.58
C ASN A 149 -18.58 9.52 -4.97
N PHE A 150 -17.95 8.79 -4.04
CA PHE A 150 -17.42 7.43 -4.29
C PHE A 150 -18.41 6.31 -3.97
N GLN A 151 -19.68 6.60 -3.77
CA GLN A 151 -20.73 5.62 -3.53
C GLN A 151 -21.28 5.05 -4.84
#